data_b7febbb2ee48322220309ac29d9892c6
#
_entry.id   b7febbb2ee48322220309ac29d9892c6
#
_cell.length_a   1.000
_cell.length_b   1.000
_cell.length_c   1.000
_cell.angle_alpha   90.00
_cell.angle_beta   90.00
_cell.angle_gamma   90.00
#
_symmetry.space_group_name_H-M   'P 1'
#
loop_
_entity.id
_entity.type
_entity.pdbx_description
1 polymer ?
#
loop_
_entity_poly.entity_id
_entity_poly.type
_entity_poly.pdbx_seq_one_letter_code
_entity_poly.pdbx_strand_id
1 'polypeptide(L)'
;MISVSLVTYVSNHDLNNVSVDGLAYRDFCLQFKSGHDWATKKAAMMVGDGLKRNNMKNVVFLCVPASTRTKTARRYKRFSSMVCSICGAEDGFSYLWRDSDYKAEHLTNHHYNPEAHTSRLLMDEDKISGKKIVLFDDVCRSGNTMQAAIGEIQKHGGKVAIAITLGRTVHRA
;
A
#
# COMPACT_ATOMS: atom_id res chain seq x y z
N MET A 1 1.99 -9.25 13.83
CA MET A 1 1.54 -8.54 12.60
C MET A 1 0.90 -9.54 11.64
N ILE A 2 -0.26 -9.20 11.09
CA ILE A 2 -0.97 -9.99 10.08
C ILE A 2 -0.67 -9.37 8.71
N SER A 3 -0.32 -10.20 7.70
CA SER A 3 -0.12 -9.74 6.32
C SER A 3 -1.17 -10.37 5.41
N VAL A 4 -1.87 -9.56 4.62
CA VAL A 4 -2.96 -9.97 3.74
C VAL A 4 -2.76 -9.40 2.36
N SER A 5 -2.97 -10.23 1.32
CA SER A 5 -3.07 -9.79 -0.07
C SER A 5 -4.46 -10.10 -0.59
N LEU A 6 -5.10 -9.12 -1.25
CA LEU A 6 -6.51 -9.26 -1.63
C LEU A 6 -6.69 -10.01 -2.95
N VAL A 7 -5.77 -9.80 -3.90
CA VAL A 7 -5.79 -10.48 -5.20
C VAL A 7 -4.40 -10.94 -5.62
N THR A 8 -4.35 -11.89 -6.53
CA THR A 8 -3.11 -12.32 -7.18
C THR A 8 -2.76 -11.36 -8.31
N TYR A 9 -1.54 -10.83 -8.31
CA TYR A 9 -1.02 -9.97 -9.37
C TYR A 9 -0.06 -10.74 -10.26
N VAL A 10 -0.28 -10.70 -11.57
CA VAL A 10 0.59 -11.33 -12.55
C VAL A 10 1.52 -10.28 -13.17
N SER A 11 2.83 -10.55 -13.15
CA SER A 11 3.83 -9.65 -13.71
C SER A 11 3.86 -9.71 -15.25
N ASN A 12 4.50 -8.73 -15.89
CA ASN A 12 4.66 -8.73 -17.36
C ASN A 12 5.46 -9.93 -17.89
N HIS A 13 6.32 -10.52 -17.06
CA HIS A 13 7.15 -11.65 -17.43
C HIS A 13 6.40 -12.99 -17.45
N ASP A 14 5.22 -13.04 -16.80
CA ASP A 14 4.45 -14.27 -16.59
C ASP A 14 3.15 -14.34 -17.40
N LEU A 15 3.01 -13.49 -18.44
CA LEU A 15 1.75 -13.35 -19.20
C LEU A 15 1.40 -14.53 -20.09
N ASN A 16 2.37 -15.38 -20.47
CA ASN A 16 2.17 -16.41 -21.47
C ASN A 16 1.30 -17.60 -21.02
N ASN A 17 0.95 -17.72 -19.73
CA ASN A 17 0.15 -18.81 -19.18
C ASN A 17 -0.79 -18.34 -18.05
N VAL A 18 -1.44 -17.19 -18.24
CA VAL A 18 -2.29 -16.58 -17.23
C VAL A 18 -3.75 -16.94 -17.45
N SER A 19 -4.46 -17.29 -16.36
CA SER A 19 -5.90 -17.44 -16.39
C SER A 19 -6.61 -16.10 -16.67
N VAL A 20 -7.84 -16.16 -17.17
CA VAL A 20 -8.69 -14.96 -17.40
C VAL A 20 -8.82 -14.14 -16.12
N ASP A 21 -9.00 -14.79 -14.95
CA ASP A 21 -9.06 -14.12 -13.65
C ASP A 21 -7.75 -13.41 -13.29
N GLY A 22 -6.61 -14.01 -13.61
CA GLY A 22 -5.29 -13.42 -13.38
C GLY A 22 -5.09 -12.13 -14.20
N LEU A 23 -5.57 -12.09 -15.44
CA LEU A 23 -5.55 -10.90 -16.27
C LEU A 23 -6.49 -9.82 -15.72
N ALA A 24 -7.68 -10.20 -15.28
CA ALA A 24 -8.65 -9.28 -14.68
C ALA A 24 -8.12 -8.66 -13.37
N TYR A 25 -7.47 -9.45 -12.50
CA TYR A 25 -6.85 -8.93 -11.28
C TYR A 25 -5.66 -8.03 -11.58
N ARG A 26 -4.86 -8.36 -12.58
CA ARG A 26 -3.76 -7.51 -13.04
C ARG A 26 -4.29 -6.17 -13.55
N ASP A 27 -5.30 -6.17 -14.41
CA ASP A 27 -5.93 -4.95 -14.91
C ASP A 27 -6.49 -4.11 -13.75
N PHE A 28 -7.20 -4.71 -12.82
CA PHE A 28 -7.72 -4.04 -11.64
C PHE A 28 -6.62 -3.31 -10.85
N CYS A 29 -5.48 -3.96 -10.60
CA CYS A 29 -4.35 -3.34 -9.91
C CYS A 29 -3.74 -2.17 -10.70
N LEU A 30 -3.65 -2.28 -12.04
CA LEU A 30 -3.14 -1.22 -12.91
C LEU A 30 -4.10 -0.01 -12.95
N GLN A 31 -5.40 -0.26 -13.05
CA GLN A 31 -6.43 0.77 -13.00
C GLN A 31 -6.44 1.50 -11.64
N PHE A 32 -6.28 0.75 -10.54
CA PHE A 32 -6.10 1.35 -9.21
C PHE A 32 -4.86 2.25 -9.14
N LYS A 33 -3.70 1.77 -9.62
CA LYS A 33 -2.46 2.57 -9.70
C LYS A 33 -2.63 3.86 -10.50
N SER A 34 -3.45 3.82 -11.53
CA SER A 34 -3.75 4.96 -12.39
C SER A 34 -4.81 5.90 -11.79
N GLY A 35 -5.42 5.53 -10.65
CA GLY A 35 -6.43 6.33 -9.96
C GLY A 35 -7.81 6.31 -10.61
N HIS A 36 -8.13 5.26 -11.38
CA HIS A 36 -9.46 5.12 -11.97
C HIS A 36 -10.53 4.95 -10.88
N ASP A 37 -11.63 5.67 -11.05
CA ASP A 37 -12.71 5.78 -10.06
C ASP A 37 -13.29 4.43 -9.65
N TRP A 38 -13.65 3.58 -10.61
CA TRP A 38 -14.22 2.28 -10.34
C TRP A 38 -13.27 1.36 -9.56
N ALA A 39 -11.96 1.38 -9.91
CA ALA A 39 -10.97 0.56 -9.24
C ALA A 39 -10.68 1.06 -7.82
N THR A 40 -10.63 2.38 -7.63
CA THR A 40 -10.51 3.01 -6.32
C THR A 40 -11.67 2.64 -5.41
N LYS A 41 -12.92 2.74 -5.90
CA LYS A 41 -14.13 2.36 -5.15
C LYS A 41 -14.12 0.88 -4.78
N LYS A 42 -13.85 -0.01 -5.76
CA LYS A 42 -13.79 -1.45 -5.54
C LYS A 42 -12.74 -1.83 -4.50
N ALA A 43 -11.52 -1.29 -4.61
CA ALA A 43 -10.46 -1.52 -3.64
C ALA A 43 -10.84 -1.02 -2.24
N ALA A 44 -11.43 0.18 -2.15
CA ALA A 44 -11.84 0.74 -0.87
C ALA A 44 -12.93 -0.09 -0.18
N MET A 45 -13.90 -0.60 -0.94
CA MET A 45 -14.91 -1.52 -0.41
C MET A 45 -14.28 -2.83 0.09
N MET A 46 -13.39 -3.45 -0.70
CA MET A 46 -12.73 -4.70 -0.29
C MET A 46 -11.94 -4.53 1.01
N VAL A 47 -11.16 -3.46 1.13
CA VAL A 47 -10.35 -3.17 2.32
C VAL A 47 -11.24 -2.77 3.50
N GLY A 48 -12.13 -1.81 3.29
CA GLY A 48 -13.01 -1.28 4.33
C GLY A 48 -13.94 -2.34 4.92
N ASP A 49 -14.56 -3.18 4.07
CA ASP A 49 -15.43 -4.27 4.51
C ASP A 49 -14.67 -5.37 5.26
N GLY A 50 -13.43 -5.64 4.87
CA GLY A 50 -12.55 -6.54 5.61
C GLY A 50 -12.21 -6.00 7.01
N LEU A 51 -11.92 -4.71 7.10
CA LEU A 51 -11.49 -4.06 8.34
C LEU A 51 -12.65 -3.76 9.30
N LYS A 52 -13.85 -3.41 8.81
CA LYS A 52 -15.00 -3.02 9.66
C LYS A 52 -15.47 -4.11 10.63
N ARG A 53 -15.05 -5.35 10.41
CA ARG A 53 -15.35 -6.48 11.32
C ARG A 53 -14.49 -6.44 12.59
N ASN A 54 -13.51 -5.55 12.64
CA ASN A 54 -12.62 -5.36 13.78
C ASN A 54 -12.92 -4.03 14.47
N ASN A 55 -12.52 -3.90 15.74
CA ASN A 55 -12.59 -2.61 16.40
C ASN A 55 -11.48 -1.69 15.87
N MET A 56 -11.85 -0.75 15.00
CA MET A 56 -10.92 0.20 14.37
C MET A 56 -10.79 1.52 15.14
N LYS A 57 -11.42 1.65 16.31
CA LYS A 57 -11.26 2.83 17.18
C LYS A 57 -9.79 2.94 17.60
N ASN A 58 -9.23 4.15 17.47
CA ASN A 58 -7.80 4.46 17.74
C ASN A 58 -6.81 3.69 16.82
N VAL A 59 -7.25 3.23 15.67
CA VAL A 59 -6.38 2.66 14.63
C VAL A 59 -6.20 3.68 13.52
N VAL A 60 -4.97 3.90 13.09
CA VAL A 60 -4.63 4.77 11.95
C VAL A 60 -4.45 3.91 10.71
N PHE A 61 -5.12 4.29 9.61
CA PHE A 61 -4.94 3.69 8.30
C PHE A 61 -3.92 4.51 7.49
N LEU A 62 -2.80 3.91 7.15
CA LEU A 62 -1.71 4.51 6.37
C LEU A 62 -1.57 3.85 5.02
N CYS A 63 -1.17 4.62 4.01
CA CYS A 63 -0.73 4.09 2.72
C CYS A 63 0.76 4.32 2.54
N VAL A 64 1.48 3.31 2.02
CA VAL A 64 2.90 3.46 1.66
C VAL A 64 3.00 4.45 0.50
N PRO A 65 3.71 5.58 0.65
CA PRO A 65 3.76 6.60 -0.39
C PRO A 65 4.38 6.08 -1.68
N ALA A 66 3.79 6.42 -2.81
CA ALA A 66 4.34 6.14 -4.14
C ALA A 66 5.63 6.94 -4.38
N SER A 67 6.26 6.74 -5.54
CA SER A 67 7.53 7.38 -5.89
C SER A 67 7.47 8.90 -6.05
N THR A 68 6.28 9.48 -6.21
CA THR A 68 6.09 10.95 -6.27
C THR A 68 4.87 11.37 -5.49
N ARG A 69 4.86 12.62 -5.02
CA ARG A 69 3.71 13.21 -4.30
C ARG A 69 2.43 13.18 -5.15
N THR A 70 2.56 13.51 -6.44
CA THR A 70 1.42 13.48 -7.39
C THR A 70 0.84 12.06 -7.53
N LYS A 71 1.68 11.05 -7.67
CA LYS A 71 1.24 9.65 -7.76
C LYS A 71 0.59 9.19 -6.44
N THR A 72 1.15 9.58 -5.30
CA THR A 72 0.59 9.28 -3.98
C THR A 72 -0.80 9.87 -3.82
N ALA A 73 -0.96 11.16 -4.13
CA ALA A 73 -2.26 11.84 -4.02
C ALA A 73 -3.31 11.23 -4.98
N ARG A 74 -2.96 11.02 -6.25
CA ARG A 74 -3.84 10.43 -7.25
C ARG A 74 -4.34 9.04 -6.84
N ARG A 75 -3.47 8.22 -6.26
CA ARG A 75 -3.73 6.82 -5.92
C ARG A 75 -4.46 6.69 -4.59
N TYR A 76 -4.00 7.41 -3.57
CA TYR A 76 -4.37 7.09 -2.20
C TYR A 76 -5.25 8.11 -1.49
N LYS A 77 -5.28 9.39 -1.90
CA LYS A 77 -6.03 10.42 -1.16
C LYS A 77 -7.51 10.05 -1.01
N ARG A 78 -8.17 9.77 -2.12
CA ARG A 78 -9.59 9.38 -2.11
C ARG A 78 -9.81 7.97 -1.57
N PHE A 79 -8.93 7.04 -1.92
CA PHE A 79 -8.96 5.65 -1.46
C PHE A 79 -8.93 5.57 0.07
N SER A 80 -7.96 6.22 0.71
CA SER A 80 -7.80 6.22 2.16
C SER A 80 -9.03 6.78 2.87
N SER A 81 -9.52 7.94 2.42
CA SER A 81 -10.74 8.54 2.96
C SER A 81 -11.96 7.61 2.86
N MET A 82 -12.14 6.90 1.73
CA MET A 82 -13.23 5.95 1.57
C MET A 82 -13.09 4.73 2.48
N VAL A 83 -11.89 4.15 2.60
CA VAL A 83 -11.63 3.03 3.53
C VAL A 83 -11.98 3.42 4.95
N CYS A 84 -11.50 4.57 5.41
CA CYS A 84 -11.73 5.06 6.77
C CYS A 84 -13.22 5.36 7.03
N SER A 85 -13.94 5.91 6.05
CA SER A 85 -15.40 6.09 6.14
C SER A 85 -16.17 4.78 6.31
N ILE A 86 -15.67 3.68 5.71
CA ILE A 86 -16.31 2.36 5.80
C ILE A 86 -15.99 1.67 7.13
N CYS A 87 -14.72 1.70 7.56
CA CYS A 87 -14.26 0.90 8.70
C CYS A 87 -14.16 1.66 10.02
N GLY A 88 -14.19 3.00 10.00
CA GLY A 88 -14.09 3.83 11.20
C GLY A 88 -12.67 4.05 11.74
N ALA A 89 -11.64 3.72 10.96
CA ALA A 89 -10.25 4.07 11.28
C ALA A 89 -9.98 5.56 11.07
N GLU A 90 -8.94 6.08 11.72
CA GLU A 90 -8.42 7.43 11.48
C GLU A 90 -7.70 7.46 10.12
N ASP A 91 -8.03 8.45 9.27
CA ASP A 91 -7.38 8.63 7.97
C ASP A 91 -6.00 9.26 8.12
N GLY A 92 -4.97 8.46 8.00
CA GLY A 92 -3.56 8.85 8.09
C GLY A 92 -2.91 9.15 6.74
N PHE A 93 -3.68 9.46 5.68
CA PHE A 93 -3.13 9.73 4.34
C PHE A 93 -1.98 10.76 4.36
N SER A 94 -2.07 11.80 5.20
CA SER A 94 -1.07 12.87 5.31
C SER A 94 0.03 12.60 6.35
N TYR A 95 -0.02 11.49 7.10
CA TYR A 95 0.91 11.24 8.21
C TYR A 95 2.20 10.56 7.79
N LEU A 96 2.27 10.05 6.56
CA LEU A 96 3.43 9.39 5.99
C LEU A 96 3.66 9.93 4.57
N TRP A 97 4.86 10.46 4.30
CA TRP A 97 5.20 11.02 3.00
C TRP A 97 6.67 10.78 2.65
N ARG A 98 7.06 11.13 1.43
CA ARG A 98 8.46 11.13 1.00
C ARG A 98 8.97 12.57 0.97
N ASP A 99 10.22 12.77 1.38
CA ASP A 99 10.88 14.09 1.36
C ASP A 99 11.07 14.61 -0.06
N SER A 100 11.32 13.71 -1.02
CA SER A 100 11.54 14.03 -2.43
C SER A 100 10.93 12.98 -3.36
N ASP A 101 10.63 13.41 -4.58
CA ASP A 101 10.24 12.51 -5.65
C ASP A 101 11.45 11.70 -6.15
N TYR A 102 11.28 10.42 -6.44
CA TYR A 102 12.32 9.53 -6.98
C TYR A 102 11.81 8.68 -8.14
N LYS A 103 12.72 8.18 -8.97
CA LYS A 103 12.39 7.21 -10.02
C LYS A 103 12.21 5.84 -9.38
N ALA A 104 11.11 5.15 -9.74
CA ALA A 104 10.87 3.79 -9.27
C ALA A 104 11.92 2.84 -9.85
N GLU A 105 12.39 1.88 -9.05
CA GLU A 105 13.50 0.97 -9.37
C GLU A 105 13.36 0.18 -10.68
N HIS A 106 12.12 -0.15 -11.08
CA HIS A 106 11.90 -0.87 -12.34
C HIS A 106 12.26 -0.06 -13.60
N LEU A 107 12.61 1.22 -13.43
CA LEU A 107 13.09 2.11 -14.51
C LEU A 107 14.61 2.28 -14.48
N THR A 108 15.31 1.68 -13.52
CA THR A 108 16.76 1.74 -13.39
C THR A 108 17.30 0.30 -13.33
N ASN A 109 18.25 -0.05 -14.21
CA ASN A 109 18.90 -1.38 -14.27
C ASN A 109 19.88 -1.62 -13.10
N HIS A 110 19.70 -1.01 -11.93
CA HIS A 110 20.65 -1.08 -10.83
C HIS A 110 20.06 -1.84 -9.62
N HIS A 111 20.98 -2.47 -8.87
CA HIS A 111 20.73 -3.29 -7.70
C HIS A 111 19.79 -2.61 -6.69
N TYR A 112 18.88 -3.41 -6.13
CA TYR A 112 18.00 -2.99 -5.04
C TYR A 112 18.82 -2.42 -3.88
N ASN A 113 18.57 -1.16 -3.55
CA ASN A 113 19.12 -0.51 -2.37
C ASN A 113 17.99 -0.28 -1.34
N PRO A 114 17.88 -1.13 -0.29
CA PRO A 114 16.85 -0.99 0.74
C PRO A 114 16.93 0.37 1.47
N GLU A 115 18.12 0.92 1.64
CA GLU A 115 18.32 2.20 2.33
C GLU A 115 17.74 3.40 1.54
N ALA A 116 17.72 3.33 0.20
CA ALA A 116 17.14 4.37 -0.63
C ALA A 116 15.62 4.52 -0.45
N HIS A 117 14.92 3.45 -0.01
CA HIS A 117 13.49 3.50 0.26
C HIS A 117 13.17 3.98 1.68
N THR A 118 13.97 3.60 2.67
CA THR A 118 13.76 3.97 4.08
C THR A 118 14.18 5.39 4.39
N SER A 119 15.32 5.84 3.85
CA SER A 119 15.86 7.18 4.09
C SER A 119 14.98 8.33 3.55
N ARG A 120 13.94 8.00 2.77
CA ARG A 120 13.03 8.98 2.14
C ARG A 120 11.63 9.00 2.72
N LEU A 121 11.34 8.17 3.69
CA LEU A 121 10.06 8.21 4.39
C LEU A 121 10.16 9.18 5.57
N LEU A 122 9.27 10.16 5.57
CA LEU A 122 9.05 11.09 6.66
C LEU A 122 7.65 10.89 7.21
N MET A 123 7.44 11.18 8.48
CA MET A 123 6.17 10.99 9.12
C MET A 123 5.89 12.02 10.22
N ASP A 124 4.62 12.20 10.52
CA ASP A 124 4.14 12.96 11.67
C ASP A 124 4.23 12.05 12.91
N GLU A 125 5.29 12.21 13.69
CA GLU A 125 5.56 11.37 14.85
C GLU A 125 4.46 11.44 15.90
N ASP A 126 3.87 12.60 16.13
CA ASP A 126 2.80 12.80 17.11
C ASP A 126 1.54 12.03 16.70
N LYS A 127 1.33 11.82 15.43
CA LYS A 127 0.20 11.07 14.86
C LYS A 127 0.44 9.57 14.77
N ILE A 128 1.68 9.12 14.87
CA ILE A 128 2.10 7.73 14.67
C ILE A 128 2.53 7.06 15.97
N SER A 129 3.25 7.78 16.84
CA SER A 129 3.77 7.23 18.08
C SER A 129 2.66 6.68 18.98
N GLY A 130 2.85 5.45 19.46
CA GLY A 130 1.89 4.74 20.30
C GLY A 130 0.63 4.24 19.60
N LYS A 131 0.44 4.54 18.31
CA LYS A 131 -0.76 4.15 17.56
C LYS A 131 -0.69 2.72 17.03
N LYS A 132 -1.86 2.07 16.97
CA LYS A 132 -2.05 0.87 16.14
C LYS A 132 -2.26 1.30 14.69
N ILE A 133 -1.60 0.63 13.77
CA ILE A 133 -1.56 1.00 12.36
C ILE A 133 -2.01 -0.17 11.48
N VAL A 134 -2.87 0.14 10.52
CA VAL A 134 -3.08 -0.67 9.33
C VAL A 134 -2.31 0.00 8.20
N LEU A 135 -1.35 -0.71 7.62
CA LEU A 135 -0.52 -0.22 6.52
C LEU A 135 -0.96 -0.86 5.21
N PHE A 136 -1.18 -0.04 4.19
CA PHE A 136 -1.62 -0.48 2.85
C PHE A 136 -0.59 -0.14 1.78
N ASP A 137 -0.40 -1.05 0.81
CA ASP A 137 0.33 -0.81 -0.44
C ASP A 137 -0.45 -1.39 -1.62
N ASP A 138 -0.17 -0.93 -2.86
CA ASP A 138 -0.90 -1.39 -4.04
C ASP A 138 -0.48 -2.79 -4.50
N VAL A 139 0.78 -3.00 -4.83
CA VAL A 139 1.29 -4.29 -5.33
C VAL A 139 2.58 -4.67 -4.64
N CYS A 140 2.53 -5.81 -3.98
CA CYS A 140 3.69 -6.42 -3.36
C CYS A 140 4.38 -7.37 -4.35
N ARG A 141 5.64 -7.10 -4.71
CA ARG A 141 6.51 -8.03 -5.44
C ARG A 141 7.33 -8.84 -4.45
N SER A 142 8.41 -8.27 -3.95
CA SER A 142 9.31 -8.88 -2.94
C SER A 142 8.87 -8.62 -1.50
N GLY A 143 8.06 -7.61 -1.25
CA GLY A 143 7.69 -7.16 0.08
C GLY A 143 8.67 -6.16 0.72
N ASN A 144 9.80 -5.89 0.08
CA ASN A 144 10.85 -5.02 0.63
C ASN A 144 10.35 -3.61 0.97
N THR A 145 9.56 -2.99 0.08
CA THR A 145 8.98 -1.66 0.33
C THR A 145 8.08 -1.65 1.55
N MET A 146 7.23 -2.68 1.70
CA MET A 146 6.35 -2.83 2.85
C MET A 146 7.16 -3.04 4.14
N GLN A 147 8.16 -3.92 4.12
CA GLN A 147 9.02 -4.17 5.29
C GLN A 147 9.82 -2.94 5.69
N ALA A 148 10.36 -2.21 4.72
CA ALA A 148 11.06 -0.95 4.98
C ALA A 148 10.14 0.08 5.65
N ALA A 149 8.91 0.25 5.14
CA ALA A 149 7.94 1.17 5.73
C ALA A 149 7.52 0.74 7.14
N ILE A 150 7.32 -0.56 7.38
CA ILE A 150 7.04 -1.12 8.71
C ILE A 150 8.18 -0.80 9.67
N GLY A 151 9.43 -1.06 9.27
CA GLY A 151 10.60 -0.80 10.10
C GLY A 151 10.72 0.68 10.48
N GLU A 152 10.47 1.59 9.52
CA GLU A 152 10.52 3.03 9.77
C GLU A 152 9.41 3.48 10.73
N ILE A 153 8.17 3.04 10.52
CA ILE A 153 7.05 3.32 11.42
C ILE A 153 7.34 2.83 12.85
N GLN A 154 7.94 1.65 12.99
CA GLN A 154 8.27 1.09 14.31
C GLN A 154 9.37 1.87 15.03
N LYS A 155 10.38 2.38 14.31
CA LYS A 155 11.43 3.26 14.87
C LYS A 155 10.84 4.53 15.49
N HIS A 156 9.74 5.03 14.92
CA HIS A 156 9.02 6.21 15.41
C HIS A 156 7.85 5.86 16.36
N GLY A 157 7.88 4.66 16.96
CA GLY A 157 6.95 4.25 18.00
C GLY A 157 5.58 3.77 17.53
N GLY A 158 5.33 3.69 16.22
CA GLY A 158 4.09 3.13 15.67
C GLY A 158 4.06 1.60 15.73
N LYS A 159 2.88 1.00 15.86
CA LYS A 159 2.70 -0.47 15.91
C LYS A 159 1.86 -0.96 14.73
N VAL A 160 2.51 -1.43 13.68
CA VAL A 160 1.82 -2.02 12.53
C VAL A 160 1.21 -3.36 12.94
N ALA A 161 -0.12 -3.39 13.04
CA ALA A 161 -0.89 -4.58 13.39
C ALA A 161 -1.25 -5.41 12.16
N ILE A 162 -1.61 -4.74 11.06
CA ILE A 162 -2.03 -5.36 9.80
C ILE A 162 -1.30 -4.66 8.64
N ALA A 163 -0.73 -5.45 7.74
CA ALA A 163 -0.20 -5.00 6.46
C ALA A 163 -1.08 -5.58 5.35
N ILE A 164 -1.62 -4.72 4.49
CA ILE A 164 -2.51 -5.10 3.39
C ILE A 164 -1.88 -4.70 2.06
N THR A 165 -1.92 -5.61 1.08
CA THR A 165 -1.61 -5.27 -0.31
C THR A 165 -2.82 -5.57 -1.19
N LEU A 166 -3.10 -4.69 -2.17
CA LEU A 166 -4.15 -4.95 -3.13
C LEU A 166 -3.82 -6.21 -3.95
N GLY A 167 -2.60 -6.27 -4.50
CA GLY A 167 -2.13 -7.43 -5.24
C GLY A 167 -0.77 -7.94 -4.78
N ARG A 168 -0.56 -9.26 -4.85
CA ARG A 168 0.74 -9.89 -4.63
C ARG A 168 1.18 -10.63 -5.88
N THR A 169 2.42 -10.38 -6.31
CA THR A 169 3.03 -11.11 -7.41
C THR A 169 3.27 -12.56 -6.98
N VAL A 170 2.76 -13.49 -7.76
CA VAL A 170 3.08 -14.92 -7.63
C VAL A 170 4.08 -15.25 -8.72
N HIS A 171 5.27 -15.65 -8.32
CA HIS A 171 6.22 -16.29 -9.22
C HIS A 171 5.83 -17.76 -9.28
N ARG A 172 5.46 -18.24 -10.46
CA ARG A 172 5.37 -19.69 -10.68
C ARG A 172 6.80 -20.21 -10.76
N ALA A 173 7.09 -21.21 -9.92
CA ALA A 173 8.32 -21.99 -9.99
C ALA A 173 8.37 -22.76 -11.30
#